data_306527e857f280d0df04c6ee67d10cc9
#
_entry.id   306527e857f280d0df04c6ee67d10cc9
#
_cell.length_a   1.000
_cell.length_b   1.000
_cell.length_c   1.000
_cell.angle_alpha   90.00
_cell.angle_beta   90.00
_cell.angle_gamma   90.00
#
_symmetry.space_group_name_H-M   'P 1'
#
loop_
_entity.id
_entity.type
_entity.pdbx_description
1 polymer ?
#
loop_
_entity_poly.entity_id
_entity_poly.type
_entity_poly.pdbx_seq_one_letter_code
_entity_poly.pdbx_strand_id
1 'polypeptide(L)'
;LLTGFKNKDFDGKINEKIQRINEQKRLIYYFSLYRGMETKISIQPDWEAYIRKNMEILKGWLRYHMILYLQRRNPSVPGISDKLYPPQERKLEKVKKYWKTILGICPICDIYGERRLTERDLSIDHFIPWSYVAHDEFWNLHPTTRSINSSKGNRLPAWEKYFVLLNRQEYLSYQMMW
;
A
#
# COMPACT_ATOMS: atom_id res chain seq x y z
N LEU A 1 19.95 23.77 5.35
CA LEU A 1 20.59 24.65 4.32
C LEU A 1 19.60 25.57 3.61
N LEU A 2 18.29 25.34 3.68
CA LEU A 2 17.25 26.21 3.13
C LEU A 2 16.59 27.13 4.16
N THR A 3 17.03 27.08 5.41
CA THR A 3 16.44 27.83 6.54
C THR A 3 16.64 29.36 6.48
N GLY A 4 17.37 29.88 5.50
CA GLY A 4 17.59 31.32 5.30
C GLY A 4 16.75 31.97 4.18
N PHE A 5 15.90 31.20 3.48
CA PHE A 5 15.11 31.75 2.38
C PHE A 5 13.72 32.16 2.84
N LYS A 6 13.47 33.47 2.94
CA LYS A 6 12.12 34.02 3.11
C LYS A 6 11.44 34.11 1.73
N ASN A 7 10.12 33.89 1.67
CA ASN A 7 9.33 33.92 0.43
C ASN A 7 9.54 35.19 -0.43
N LYS A 8 9.90 36.31 0.18
CA LYS A 8 10.21 37.57 -0.50
C LYS A 8 11.53 37.54 -1.29
N ASP A 9 12.40 36.55 -1.08
CA ASP A 9 13.69 36.44 -1.76
C ASP A 9 13.62 35.71 -3.11
N PHE A 10 12.44 35.27 -3.53
CA PHE A 10 12.28 34.50 -4.77
C PHE A 10 12.11 35.38 -6.02
N ASP A 11 11.78 36.67 -5.88
CA ASP A 11 11.58 37.55 -7.02
C ASP A 11 12.92 38.14 -7.52
N GLY A 12 13.31 37.75 -8.71
CA GLY A 12 14.35 38.37 -9.53
C GLY A 12 15.81 37.90 -9.37
N LYS A 13 16.19 37.19 -8.29
CA LYS A 13 17.57 36.74 -8.03
C LYS A 13 17.74 35.23 -7.89
N ILE A 14 16.75 34.48 -8.32
CA ILE A 14 16.73 33.01 -8.09
C ILE A 14 17.86 32.31 -8.87
N ASN A 15 18.15 32.77 -10.09
CA ASN A 15 19.20 32.18 -10.90
C ASN A 15 20.60 32.41 -10.30
N GLU A 16 20.86 33.60 -9.74
CA GLU A 16 22.12 33.89 -9.04
C GLU A 16 22.28 33.00 -7.79
N LYS A 17 21.21 32.80 -7.05
CA LYS A 17 21.20 31.92 -5.86
C LYS A 17 21.44 30.46 -6.23
N ILE A 18 20.82 30.01 -7.30
CA ILE A 18 21.02 28.64 -7.81
C ILE A 18 22.47 28.46 -8.28
N GLN A 19 23.01 29.43 -8.98
CA GLN A 19 24.41 29.39 -9.40
C GLN A 19 25.36 29.27 -8.19
N ARG A 20 25.16 30.08 -7.15
CA ARG A 20 25.93 30.00 -5.90
C ARG A 20 25.80 28.64 -5.21
N ILE A 21 24.58 28.05 -5.18
CA ILE A 21 24.36 26.72 -4.64
C ILE A 21 25.14 25.69 -5.43
N ASN A 22 25.10 25.76 -6.76
CA ASN A 22 25.81 24.83 -7.64
C ASN A 22 27.34 24.96 -7.46
N GLU A 23 27.86 26.17 -7.37
CA GLU A 23 29.29 26.45 -7.18
C GLU A 23 29.81 25.92 -5.83
N GLN A 24 29.03 25.99 -4.78
CA GLN A 24 29.43 25.51 -3.47
C GLN A 24 29.56 23.98 -3.38
N LYS A 25 29.01 23.20 -4.33
CA LYS A 25 29.06 21.73 -4.39
C LYS A 25 28.66 21.01 -3.10
N ARG A 26 27.87 21.65 -2.24
CA ARG A 26 27.44 21.11 -0.93
C ARG A 26 26.26 20.15 -0.99
N LEU A 27 25.49 20.20 -2.08
CA LEU A 27 24.36 19.33 -2.31
C LEU A 27 24.79 18.08 -3.10
N ILE A 28 24.05 17.02 -2.93
CA ILE A 28 24.22 15.78 -3.71
C ILE A 28 23.96 16.04 -5.20
N TYR A 29 23.13 17.02 -5.51
CA TYR A 29 22.76 17.40 -6.87
C TYR A 29 22.99 18.88 -7.12
N TYR A 30 23.01 19.25 -8.37
CA TYR A 30 23.01 20.64 -8.85
C TYR A 30 21.90 20.85 -9.88
N PHE A 31 21.48 22.08 -10.06
CA PHE A 31 20.51 22.43 -11.08
C PHE A 31 21.22 22.62 -12.42
N SER A 32 21.04 21.69 -13.35
CA SER A 32 21.55 21.77 -14.71
C SER A 32 20.69 22.69 -15.58
N LEU A 33 19.42 22.85 -15.28
CA LEU A 33 18.49 23.79 -15.85
C LEU A 33 17.50 24.23 -14.79
N TYR A 34 17.26 25.53 -14.66
CA TYR A 34 16.19 26.04 -13.82
C TYR A 34 15.24 26.91 -14.65
N ARG A 35 14.07 26.37 -14.95
CA ARG A 35 13.04 27.03 -15.76
C ARG A 35 11.65 26.57 -15.38
N GLY A 36 11.12 27.03 -14.25
CA GLY A 36 9.77 26.65 -13.78
C GLY A 36 9.54 25.14 -13.80
N MET A 37 8.56 24.66 -14.53
CA MET A 37 8.21 23.23 -14.65
C MET A 37 9.24 22.40 -15.42
N GLU A 38 10.12 23.02 -16.18
CA GLU A 38 11.18 22.33 -16.95
C GLU A 38 12.50 22.23 -16.17
N THR A 39 12.49 22.48 -14.86
CA THR A 39 13.67 22.39 -14.01
C THR A 39 14.29 21.00 -14.06
N LYS A 40 15.60 20.93 -14.33
CA LYS A 40 16.38 19.69 -14.36
C LYS A 40 17.45 19.71 -13.30
N ILE A 41 17.65 18.59 -12.66
CA ILE A 41 18.73 18.35 -11.68
C ILE A 41 19.68 17.28 -12.21
N SER A 42 20.94 17.38 -11.85
CA SER A 42 21.97 16.36 -12.12
C SER A 42 22.72 16.05 -10.84
N ILE A 43 23.13 14.80 -10.68
CA ILE A 43 23.90 14.38 -9.49
C ILE A 43 25.33 14.89 -9.64
N GLN A 44 25.93 15.40 -8.55
CA GLN A 44 27.33 15.78 -8.52
C GLN A 44 28.21 14.54 -8.81
N PRO A 45 29.24 14.64 -9.66
CA PRO A 45 30.06 13.51 -10.05
C PRO A 45 30.69 12.76 -8.87
N ASP A 46 31.13 13.47 -7.85
CA ASP A 46 31.73 12.87 -6.63
C ASP A 46 30.71 12.02 -5.85
N TRP A 47 29.43 12.38 -5.91
CA TRP A 47 28.36 11.62 -5.28
C TRP A 47 27.87 10.45 -6.14
N GLU A 48 28.03 10.52 -7.44
CA GLU A 48 27.55 9.46 -8.34
C GLU A 48 28.24 8.12 -8.03
N ALA A 49 29.56 8.12 -7.93
CA ALA A 49 30.33 6.91 -7.59
C ALA A 49 29.94 6.34 -6.22
N TYR A 50 29.79 7.22 -5.22
CA TYR A 50 29.37 6.81 -3.88
C TYR A 50 27.97 6.19 -3.88
N ILE A 51 27.00 6.83 -4.55
CA ILE A 51 25.63 6.36 -4.64
C ILE A 51 25.56 4.99 -5.34
N ARG A 52 26.26 4.84 -6.47
CA ARG A 52 26.33 3.55 -7.19
C ARG A 52 26.87 2.43 -6.32
N LYS A 53 27.95 2.67 -5.59
CA LYS A 53 28.59 1.70 -4.70
C LYS A 53 27.68 1.30 -3.53
N ASN A 54 26.89 2.23 -3.00
CA ASN A 54 26.11 2.06 -1.77
C ASN A 54 24.60 2.00 -2.04
N MET A 55 24.18 1.72 -3.28
CA MET A 55 22.80 1.84 -3.74
C MET A 55 21.79 1.10 -2.86
N GLU A 56 22.07 -0.14 -2.49
CA GLU A 56 21.14 -0.96 -1.71
C GLU A 56 20.99 -0.45 -0.26
N ILE A 57 22.08 -0.01 0.34
CA ILE A 57 22.06 0.59 1.69
C ILE A 57 21.25 1.89 1.67
N LEU A 58 21.49 2.74 0.67
CA LEU A 58 20.77 4.01 0.51
C LEU A 58 19.28 3.80 0.24
N LYS A 59 18.92 2.84 -0.60
CA LYS A 59 17.51 2.46 -0.84
C LYS A 59 16.84 1.97 0.44
N GLY A 60 17.51 1.09 1.20
CA GLY A 60 17.00 0.59 2.48
C GLY A 60 16.74 1.72 3.47
N TRP A 61 17.72 2.62 3.61
CA TRP A 61 17.61 3.80 4.47
C TRP A 61 16.46 4.72 4.06
N LEU A 62 16.35 5.03 2.76
CA LEU A 62 15.26 5.86 2.22
C LEU A 62 13.89 5.23 2.44
N ARG A 63 13.76 3.91 2.20
CA ARG A 63 12.52 3.17 2.45
C ARG A 63 12.10 3.27 3.91
N TYR A 64 13.03 3.00 4.82
CA TYR A 64 12.78 3.06 6.25
C TYR A 64 12.26 4.45 6.68
N HIS A 65 12.98 5.52 6.30
CA HIS A 65 12.58 6.88 6.65
C HIS A 65 11.28 7.32 5.99
N MET A 66 11.00 6.87 4.77
CA MET A 66 9.73 7.14 4.10
C MET A 66 8.55 6.47 4.81
N ILE A 67 8.71 5.22 5.24
CA ILE A 67 7.70 4.51 6.03
C ILE A 67 7.45 5.26 7.34
N LEU A 68 8.49 5.62 8.09
CA LEU A 68 8.35 6.39 9.33
C LEU A 68 7.65 7.74 9.12
N TYR A 69 8.01 8.46 8.06
CA TYR A 69 7.39 9.74 7.72
C TYR A 69 5.90 9.59 7.44
N LEU A 70 5.53 8.61 6.62
CA LEU A 70 4.14 8.35 6.27
C LEU A 70 3.34 7.82 7.46
N GLN A 71 3.91 6.95 8.29
CA GLN A 71 3.25 6.43 9.49
C GLN A 71 2.91 7.54 10.48
N ARG A 72 3.82 8.49 10.70
CA ARG A 72 3.57 9.65 11.59
C ARG A 72 2.44 10.54 11.07
N ARG A 73 2.27 10.67 9.76
CA ARG A 73 1.20 11.49 9.15
C ARG A 73 -0.13 10.75 9.01
N ASN A 74 -0.10 9.44 9.07
CA ASN A 74 -1.25 8.56 8.89
C ASN A 74 -1.30 7.51 10.01
N PRO A 75 -1.45 7.91 11.28
CA PRO A 75 -1.35 6.99 12.41
C PRO A 75 -2.43 5.90 12.40
N SER A 76 -3.59 6.18 11.80
CA SER A 76 -4.71 5.24 11.70
C SER A 76 -4.64 4.32 10.49
N VAL A 77 -3.60 4.43 9.65
CA VAL A 77 -3.46 3.59 8.45
C VAL A 77 -2.52 2.42 8.76
N PRO A 78 -3.02 1.18 8.81
CA PRO A 78 -2.17 0.01 9.01
C PRO A 78 -1.41 -0.35 7.73
N GLY A 79 -0.31 -1.10 7.87
CA GLY A 79 0.40 -1.73 6.77
C GLY A 79 0.98 -0.76 5.73
N ILE A 80 1.48 0.42 6.15
CA ILE A 80 2.06 1.41 5.22
C ILE A 80 3.22 0.82 4.42
N SER A 81 4.06 -0.03 5.02
CA SER A 81 5.14 -0.73 4.31
C SER A 81 4.60 -1.55 3.15
N ASP A 82 3.53 -2.31 3.38
CA ASP A 82 2.95 -3.22 2.39
C ASP A 82 2.16 -2.46 1.31
N LYS A 83 1.63 -1.28 1.65
CA LYS A 83 1.01 -0.37 0.66
C LYS A 83 2.03 0.25 -0.28
N LEU A 84 3.22 0.59 0.22
CA LEU A 84 4.31 1.14 -0.59
C LEU A 84 5.01 0.06 -1.42
N TYR A 85 5.13 -1.15 -0.86
CA TYR A 85 5.83 -2.28 -1.45
C TYR A 85 4.94 -3.52 -1.37
N PRO A 86 3.84 -3.57 -2.14
CA PRO A 86 2.91 -4.67 -2.07
C PRO A 86 3.60 -5.98 -2.41
N PRO A 87 3.28 -7.07 -1.72
CA PRO A 87 3.81 -8.38 -2.06
C PRO A 87 3.44 -8.73 -3.51
N GLN A 88 4.40 -9.31 -4.25
CA GLN A 88 4.20 -9.66 -5.65
C GLN A 88 3.17 -10.77 -5.83
N GLU A 89 3.05 -11.67 -4.84
CA GLU A 89 2.11 -12.78 -4.87
C GLU A 89 1.27 -12.82 -3.59
N ARG A 90 -0.03 -13.02 -3.77
CA ARG A 90 -0.96 -13.28 -2.66
C ARG A 90 -1.10 -14.76 -2.43
N LYS A 91 -0.92 -15.22 -1.21
CA LYS A 91 -0.98 -16.64 -0.84
C LYS A 91 -2.32 -16.98 -0.17
N LEU A 92 -3.41 -16.90 -0.91
CA LEU A 92 -4.75 -17.21 -0.41
C LEU A 92 -5.10 -18.71 -0.42
N GLU A 93 -4.20 -19.58 -0.84
CA GLU A 93 -4.46 -21.03 -0.95
C GLU A 93 -4.81 -21.67 0.39
N LYS A 94 -4.18 -21.26 1.50
CA LYS A 94 -4.51 -21.76 2.84
C LYS A 94 -5.93 -21.40 3.25
N VAL A 95 -6.34 -20.16 3.01
CA VAL A 95 -7.69 -19.67 3.31
C VAL A 95 -8.72 -20.37 2.43
N LYS A 96 -8.41 -20.54 1.15
CA LYS A 96 -9.28 -21.26 0.22
C LYS A 96 -9.46 -22.74 0.63
N LYS A 97 -8.38 -23.39 1.06
CA LYS A 97 -8.43 -24.76 1.59
C LYS A 97 -9.31 -24.84 2.83
N TYR A 98 -9.14 -23.91 3.77
CA TYR A 98 -9.97 -23.80 4.96
C TYR A 98 -11.46 -23.73 4.61
N TRP A 99 -11.86 -22.79 3.78
CA TRP A 99 -13.26 -22.62 3.39
C TRP A 99 -13.82 -23.79 2.58
N LYS A 100 -13.00 -24.48 1.79
CA LYS A 100 -13.39 -25.75 1.16
C LYS A 100 -13.68 -26.85 2.18
N THR A 101 -12.86 -26.96 3.22
CA THR A 101 -13.11 -27.91 4.30
C THR A 101 -14.45 -27.64 4.99
N ILE A 102 -14.73 -26.37 5.29
CA ILE A 102 -16.02 -25.97 5.90
C ILE A 102 -17.19 -26.27 4.96
N LEU A 103 -17.06 -25.99 3.66
CA LEU A 103 -18.09 -26.35 2.66
C LEU A 103 -18.38 -27.84 2.58
N GLY A 104 -17.39 -28.68 2.83
CA GLY A 104 -17.56 -30.15 2.94
C GLY A 104 -18.30 -30.59 4.19
N ILE A 105 -18.28 -29.80 5.28
CA ILE A 105 -18.94 -30.09 6.55
C ILE A 105 -20.38 -29.58 6.52
N CYS A 106 -20.60 -28.35 6.10
CA CYS A 106 -21.94 -27.77 6.06
C CYS A 106 -22.13 -26.82 4.88
N PRO A 107 -23.37 -26.62 4.41
CA PRO A 107 -23.68 -25.63 3.41
C PRO A 107 -23.48 -24.22 3.95
N ILE A 108 -22.69 -23.40 3.24
CA ILE A 108 -22.45 -22.01 3.56
C ILE A 108 -23.07 -21.15 2.45
N CYS A 109 -23.66 -20.03 2.84
CA CYS A 109 -24.14 -19.00 1.93
C CYS A 109 -23.15 -17.82 1.88
N ASP A 110 -23.12 -17.18 0.73
CA ASP A 110 -22.46 -15.89 0.54
C ASP A 110 -23.11 -14.81 1.40
N ILE A 111 -22.32 -13.97 2.04
CA ILE A 111 -22.83 -12.89 2.90
C ILE A 111 -23.51 -11.76 2.11
N TYR A 112 -23.23 -11.59 0.80
CA TYR A 112 -23.77 -10.52 -0.02
C TYR A 112 -25.08 -10.85 -0.70
N GLY A 113 -25.24 -12.09 -1.15
CA GLY A 113 -26.38 -12.49 -1.94
C GLY A 113 -27.15 -13.68 -1.38
N GLU A 114 -26.77 -14.17 -0.20
CA GLU A 114 -27.36 -15.35 0.45
C GLU A 114 -27.36 -16.61 -0.44
N ARG A 115 -26.57 -16.61 -1.50
CA ARG A 115 -26.42 -17.75 -2.39
C ARG A 115 -25.59 -18.84 -1.74
N ARG A 116 -26.07 -20.07 -1.84
CA ARG A 116 -25.32 -21.25 -1.42
C ARG A 116 -24.04 -21.38 -2.26
N LEU A 117 -22.91 -21.45 -1.58
CA LEU A 117 -21.60 -21.59 -2.21
C LEU A 117 -21.34 -23.04 -2.64
N THR A 118 -20.60 -23.21 -3.71
CA THR A 118 -20.12 -24.50 -4.20
C THR A 118 -18.60 -24.43 -4.37
N GLU A 119 -17.92 -25.57 -4.29
CA GLU A 119 -16.47 -25.61 -4.50
C GLU A 119 -16.02 -25.08 -5.86
N ARG A 120 -16.85 -25.26 -6.90
CA ARG A 120 -16.54 -24.85 -8.28
C ARG A 120 -16.49 -23.34 -8.43
N ASP A 121 -17.38 -22.64 -7.71
CA ASP A 121 -17.53 -21.19 -7.80
C ASP A 121 -16.89 -20.42 -6.63
N LEU A 122 -16.25 -21.16 -5.73
CA LEU A 122 -15.60 -20.56 -4.56
C LEU A 122 -14.49 -19.60 -4.95
N SER A 123 -14.65 -18.37 -4.48
CA SER A 123 -13.65 -17.30 -4.48
C SER A 123 -13.45 -16.81 -3.05
N ILE A 124 -12.27 -16.29 -2.75
CA ILE A 124 -12.01 -15.60 -1.49
C ILE A 124 -12.02 -14.11 -1.76
N ASP A 125 -12.82 -13.39 -1.00
CA ASP A 125 -12.91 -11.93 -1.06
C ASP A 125 -12.36 -11.31 0.22
N HIS A 126 -11.82 -10.10 0.08
CA HIS A 126 -11.48 -9.23 1.20
C HIS A 126 -12.70 -8.38 1.54
N PHE A 127 -13.27 -8.54 2.72
CA PHE A 127 -14.40 -7.72 3.18
C PHE A 127 -14.06 -6.24 3.08
N ILE A 128 -12.97 -5.82 3.71
CA ILE A 128 -12.34 -4.53 3.45
C ILE A 128 -11.34 -4.76 2.31
N PRO A 129 -11.51 -4.13 1.14
CA PRO A 129 -10.65 -4.40 -0.01
C PRO A 129 -9.16 -4.23 0.31
N TRP A 130 -8.35 -5.08 -0.30
CA TRP A 130 -6.90 -5.09 -0.09
C TRP A 130 -6.23 -3.72 -0.32
N SER A 131 -6.75 -2.91 -1.25
CA SER A 131 -6.28 -1.55 -1.50
C SER A 131 -6.36 -0.61 -0.28
N TYR A 132 -7.24 -0.92 0.69
CA TYR A 132 -7.37 -0.13 1.93
C TYR A 132 -6.48 -0.64 3.05
N VAL A 133 -6.33 -1.95 3.22
CA VAL A 133 -5.67 -2.54 4.39
C VAL A 133 -4.30 -3.14 4.07
N ALA A 134 -4.07 -3.58 2.82
CA ALA A 134 -2.81 -4.15 2.33
C ALA A 134 -2.29 -5.35 3.14
N HIS A 135 -3.19 -6.18 3.66
CA HIS A 135 -2.86 -7.41 4.36
C HIS A 135 -3.89 -8.50 4.07
N ASP A 136 -3.50 -9.76 4.24
CA ASP A 136 -4.31 -10.96 4.05
C ASP A 136 -4.65 -11.60 5.39
N GLU A 137 -5.13 -10.79 6.35
CA GLU A 137 -5.58 -11.28 7.65
C GLU A 137 -6.85 -12.10 7.52
N PHE A 138 -6.91 -13.20 8.26
CA PHE A 138 -7.96 -14.21 8.13
C PHE A 138 -9.37 -13.65 8.35
N TRP A 139 -9.54 -12.78 9.36
CA TRP A 139 -10.82 -12.13 9.70
C TRP A 139 -11.42 -11.28 8.56
N ASN A 140 -10.59 -10.91 7.57
CA ASN A 140 -10.99 -10.09 6.43
C ASN A 140 -11.22 -10.93 5.15
N LEU A 141 -11.01 -12.25 5.23
CA LEU A 141 -11.01 -13.17 4.08
C LEU A 141 -12.18 -14.16 4.16
N HIS A 142 -13.23 -13.87 3.45
CA HIS A 142 -14.44 -14.67 3.49
C HIS A 142 -14.78 -15.33 2.14
N PRO A 143 -15.55 -16.44 2.15
CA PRO A 143 -15.93 -17.13 0.95
C PRO A 143 -17.07 -16.42 0.23
N THR A 144 -16.96 -16.30 -1.09
CA THR A 144 -17.97 -15.73 -1.98
C THR A 144 -17.91 -16.42 -3.35
N THR A 145 -18.72 -15.98 -4.30
CA THR A 145 -18.62 -16.43 -5.69
C THR A 145 -17.69 -15.53 -6.50
N ARG A 146 -17.13 -16.06 -7.58
CA ARG A 146 -16.28 -15.28 -8.50
C ARG A 146 -17.02 -14.07 -9.07
N SER A 147 -18.29 -14.25 -9.41
CA SER A 147 -19.14 -13.19 -9.96
C SER A 147 -19.31 -12.04 -8.97
N ILE A 148 -19.63 -12.34 -7.72
CA ILE A 148 -19.84 -11.33 -6.67
C ILE A 148 -18.53 -10.63 -6.33
N ASN A 149 -17.43 -11.39 -6.16
CA ASN A 149 -16.11 -10.83 -5.91
C ASN A 149 -15.70 -9.83 -7.02
N SER A 150 -15.84 -10.22 -8.28
CA SER A 150 -15.57 -9.33 -9.42
C SER A 150 -16.49 -8.10 -9.43
N SER A 151 -17.77 -8.27 -9.15
CA SER A 151 -18.73 -7.17 -9.10
C SER A 151 -18.46 -6.20 -7.94
N LYS A 152 -18.07 -6.71 -6.78
CA LYS A 152 -17.69 -5.88 -5.63
C LYS A 152 -16.42 -5.07 -5.90
N GLY A 153 -15.38 -5.70 -6.45
CA GLY A 153 -14.09 -5.05 -6.72
C GLY A 153 -13.54 -4.35 -5.48
N ASN A 154 -13.17 -3.09 -5.61
CA ASN A 154 -12.61 -2.28 -4.52
C ASN A 154 -13.66 -1.47 -3.72
N ARG A 155 -14.94 -1.80 -3.83
CA ARG A 155 -15.99 -1.11 -3.07
C ARG A 155 -16.06 -1.63 -1.64
N LEU A 156 -16.18 -0.72 -0.68
CA LEU A 156 -16.48 -1.05 0.71
C LEU A 156 -17.92 -1.55 0.82
N PRO A 157 -18.17 -2.69 1.49
CA PRO A 157 -19.54 -3.14 1.77
C PRO A 157 -20.27 -2.20 2.73
N ALA A 158 -21.59 -2.18 2.68
CA ALA A 158 -22.41 -1.52 3.70
C ALA A 158 -22.18 -2.21 5.05
N TRP A 159 -21.51 -1.52 5.97
CA TRP A 159 -21.06 -2.06 7.24
C TRP A 159 -22.22 -2.62 8.07
N GLU A 160 -23.26 -1.83 8.27
CA GLU A 160 -24.41 -2.18 9.10
C GLU A 160 -25.13 -3.43 8.62
N LYS A 161 -25.10 -3.66 7.31
CA LYS A 161 -25.77 -4.81 6.69
C LYS A 161 -24.92 -6.06 6.71
N TYR A 162 -23.65 -5.96 6.35
CA TYR A 162 -22.85 -7.16 6.04
C TYR A 162 -21.88 -7.57 7.14
N PHE A 163 -21.53 -6.67 8.05
CA PHE A 163 -20.58 -6.99 9.11
C PHE A 163 -21.09 -8.05 10.09
N VAL A 164 -22.38 -7.99 10.43
CA VAL A 164 -23.02 -8.99 11.29
C VAL A 164 -23.03 -10.37 10.61
N LEU A 165 -23.28 -10.42 9.30
CA LEU A 165 -23.28 -11.65 8.52
C LEU A 165 -21.87 -12.24 8.42
N LEU A 166 -20.86 -11.41 8.21
CA LEU A 166 -19.45 -11.80 8.24
C LEU A 166 -19.08 -12.43 9.60
N ASN A 167 -19.34 -11.72 10.69
CA ASN A 167 -19.02 -12.22 12.04
C ASN A 167 -19.70 -13.55 12.34
N ARG A 168 -20.96 -13.69 11.96
CA ARG A 168 -21.69 -14.96 12.12
C ARG A 168 -21.06 -16.09 11.31
N GLN A 169 -20.68 -15.83 10.07
CA GLN A 169 -20.04 -16.81 9.20
C GLN A 169 -18.67 -17.24 9.75
N GLU A 170 -17.85 -16.28 10.16
CA GLU A 170 -16.54 -16.54 10.79
C GLU A 170 -16.67 -17.33 12.08
N TYR A 171 -17.58 -16.93 12.97
CA TYR A 171 -17.82 -17.63 14.24
C TYR A 171 -18.27 -19.09 14.03
N LEU A 172 -19.22 -19.32 13.13
CA LEU A 172 -19.68 -20.69 12.80
C LEU A 172 -18.55 -21.51 12.19
N SER A 173 -17.74 -20.94 11.31
CA SER A 173 -16.60 -21.64 10.72
C SER A 173 -15.57 -22.04 11.77
N TYR A 174 -15.30 -21.16 12.72
CA TYR A 174 -14.42 -21.45 13.85
C TYR A 174 -14.93 -22.61 14.70
N GLN A 175 -16.23 -22.61 15.07
CA GLN A 175 -16.84 -23.69 15.85
C GLN A 175 -16.80 -25.06 15.15
N MET A 176 -16.77 -25.07 13.80
CA MET A 176 -16.71 -26.34 13.04
C MET A 176 -15.30 -26.92 12.96
N MET A 177 -14.28 -26.09 13.17
CA MET A 177 -12.87 -26.51 13.07
C MET A 177 -12.24 -26.84 14.40
N TRP A 178 -12.91 -26.52 15.51
CA TRP A 178 -12.50 -26.79 16.90
C TRP A 178 -13.52 -27.61 17.63
#